data_b058f2c2bd721614161e274891334c69
#
_entry.id   b058f2c2bd721614161e274891334c69
#
_cell.length_a   1.000
_cell.length_b   1.000
_cell.length_c   1.000
_cell.angle_alpha   90.00
_cell.angle_beta   90.00
_cell.angle_gamma   90.00
#
_symmetry.space_group_name_H-M   'P 1'
#
loop_
_entity.id
_entity.type
_entity.pdbx_description
1 polymer ?
#
loop_
_entity_poly.entity_id
_entity_poly.type
_entity_poly.pdbx_seq_one_letter_code
_entity_poly.pdbx_strand_id
1 'polypeptide(L)'
;SFLIGIDAALVLSGAVLTSYVGVGGLMERMALDRVLPSFLLKRNKKKSPYLIFILFFTLCTSILLVTHGDLPPLAGVYTIAFLSVMVLFGIGNLLLKFNRRNLPRPERASYLAVFIAIVSVIAALLGNIFLNPEFLITFFEYLVPTLFVVFFMLYHHYILKAVLRFIEYAAPDNNKFFKNWKKITTKKLQQLTGKQFVLFTNNDNVETLNKVMQYIKHNEPTKRLKIVAVLDEGVKVANNLKNDINVLDRMYPEIKIQFVEEPGIFGPEKINELSKRWKIPINFMFIGAPGEQFP
;
A
#
# COMPACT_ATOMS: atom_id res chain seq x y z
N SER A 1 -41.13 -19.46 -13.62
CA SER A 1 -40.58 -18.20 -13.00
C SER A 1 -39.91 -18.40 -11.64
N PHE A 2 -40.38 -19.31 -10.78
CA PHE A 2 -39.79 -19.53 -9.44
C PHE A 2 -38.33 -20.09 -9.50
N LEU A 3 -38.08 -21.07 -10.35
CA LEU A 3 -36.73 -21.64 -10.56
C LEU A 3 -35.73 -20.61 -11.06
N ILE A 4 -36.15 -19.73 -11.98
CA ILE A 4 -35.33 -18.64 -12.50
C ILE A 4 -34.97 -17.65 -11.38
N GLY A 5 -35.89 -17.38 -10.46
CA GLY A 5 -35.63 -16.52 -9.30
C GLY A 5 -34.62 -17.10 -8.33
N ILE A 6 -34.68 -18.41 -8.07
CA ILE A 6 -33.69 -19.11 -7.22
C ILE A 6 -32.31 -19.11 -7.89
N ASP A 7 -32.23 -19.41 -9.18
CA ASP A 7 -30.98 -19.43 -9.92
C ASP A 7 -30.34 -18.03 -9.95
N ALA A 8 -31.13 -16.99 -10.24
CA ALA A 8 -30.66 -15.61 -10.19
C ALA A 8 -30.14 -15.21 -8.79
N ALA A 9 -30.83 -15.60 -7.72
CA ALA A 9 -30.40 -15.31 -6.35
C ALA A 9 -29.07 -16.01 -6.02
N LEU A 10 -28.88 -17.26 -6.44
CA LEU A 10 -27.63 -17.99 -6.23
C LEU A 10 -26.46 -17.37 -6.99
N VAL A 11 -26.67 -17.03 -8.27
CA VAL A 11 -25.63 -16.40 -9.12
C VAL A 11 -25.23 -15.04 -8.55
N LEU A 12 -26.23 -14.19 -8.21
CA LEU A 12 -25.96 -12.87 -7.62
C LEU A 12 -25.26 -12.97 -6.27
N SER A 13 -25.65 -13.92 -5.43
CA SER A 13 -24.97 -14.15 -4.14
C SER A 13 -23.50 -14.55 -4.34
N GLY A 14 -23.21 -15.41 -5.32
CA GLY A 14 -21.87 -15.78 -5.70
C GLY A 14 -21.03 -14.59 -6.20
N ALA A 15 -21.63 -13.73 -7.04
CA ALA A 15 -20.99 -12.52 -7.54
C ALA A 15 -20.64 -11.53 -6.41
N VAL A 16 -21.56 -11.32 -5.45
CA VAL A 16 -21.30 -10.49 -4.26
C VAL A 16 -20.16 -11.05 -3.45
N LEU A 17 -20.15 -12.36 -3.18
CA LEU A 17 -19.09 -13.02 -2.40
C LEU A 17 -17.72 -12.88 -3.07
N THR A 18 -17.65 -13.04 -4.37
CA THR A 18 -16.44 -12.87 -5.17
C THR A 18 -15.92 -11.43 -5.08
N SER A 19 -16.82 -10.44 -5.14
CA SER A 19 -16.47 -9.02 -5.00
C SER A 19 -15.89 -8.73 -3.61
N TYR A 20 -16.46 -9.27 -2.54
CA TYR A 20 -15.93 -9.12 -1.17
C TYR A 20 -14.53 -9.71 -1.03
N VAL A 21 -14.27 -10.88 -1.60
CA VAL A 21 -12.94 -11.52 -1.56
C VAL A 21 -11.93 -10.67 -2.35
N GLY A 22 -12.29 -10.22 -3.55
CA GLY A 22 -11.44 -9.40 -4.39
C GLY A 22 -11.06 -8.07 -3.74
N VAL A 23 -12.05 -7.33 -3.23
CA VAL A 23 -11.82 -6.06 -2.52
C VAL A 23 -11.02 -6.28 -1.24
N GLY A 24 -11.31 -7.35 -0.49
CA GLY A 24 -10.59 -7.71 0.72
C GLY A 24 -9.09 -7.85 0.47
N GLY A 25 -8.71 -8.64 -0.55
CA GLY A 25 -7.32 -8.84 -0.94
C GLY A 25 -6.63 -7.57 -1.46
N LEU A 26 -7.31 -6.79 -2.30
CA LEU A 26 -6.78 -5.55 -2.84
C LEU A 26 -6.53 -4.50 -1.73
N MET A 27 -7.51 -4.26 -0.86
CA MET A 27 -7.39 -3.28 0.21
C MET A 27 -6.37 -3.70 1.27
N GLU A 28 -6.26 -5.00 1.55
CA GLU A 28 -5.21 -5.52 2.43
C GLU A 28 -3.82 -5.24 1.84
N ARG A 29 -3.64 -5.47 0.54
CA ARG A 29 -2.40 -5.15 -0.17
C ARG A 29 -2.08 -3.66 -0.12
N MET A 30 -3.05 -2.79 -0.42
CA MET A 30 -2.88 -1.34 -0.33
C MET A 30 -2.53 -0.87 1.10
N ALA A 31 -3.07 -1.52 2.12
CA ALA A 31 -2.75 -1.21 3.51
C ALA A 31 -1.34 -1.72 3.91
N LEU A 32 -0.89 -2.85 3.37
CA LEU A 32 0.49 -3.32 3.50
C LEU A 32 1.47 -2.38 2.80
N ASP A 33 1.13 -1.89 1.62
CA ASP A 33 1.91 -0.91 0.86
C ASP A 33 1.82 0.52 1.44
N ARG A 34 1.13 0.69 2.57
CA ARG A 34 0.97 1.97 3.31
C ARG A 34 0.20 3.06 2.55
N VAL A 35 -0.48 2.71 1.49
CA VAL A 35 -1.41 3.59 0.76
C VAL A 35 -2.68 3.82 1.57
N LEU A 36 -3.12 2.80 2.32
CA LEU A 36 -4.25 2.88 3.24
C LEU A 36 -3.79 2.78 4.71
N PRO A 37 -4.63 3.27 5.66
CA PRO A 37 -4.29 3.22 7.08
C PRO A 37 -4.04 1.81 7.60
N SER A 38 -2.98 1.63 8.38
CA SER A 38 -2.58 0.32 8.93
C SER A 38 -3.59 -0.29 9.91
N PHE A 39 -4.56 0.48 10.43
CA PHE A 39 -5.62 -0.09 11.28
C PHE A 39 -6.53 -1.07 10.52
N LEU A 40 -6.65 -0.93 9.19
CA LEU A 40 -7.39 -1.85 8.33
C LEU A 40 -6.81 -3.28 8.34
N LEU A 41 -5.53 -3.43 8.66
CA LEU A 41 -4.86 -4.73 8.78
C LEU A 41 -5.24 -5.50 10.06
N LYS A 42 -6.07 -4.92 10.96
CA LYS A 42 -6.51 -5.64 12.15
C LYS A 42 -7.32 -6.86 11.76
N ARG A 43 -6.88 -8.01 12.25
CA ARG A 43 -7.52 -9.31 11.97
C ARG A 43 -8.34 -9.78 13.16
N ASN A 44 -9.46 -10.42 12.88
CA ASN A 44 -10.29 -11.10 13.87
C ASN A 44 -9.62 -12.44 14.30
N LYS A 45 -10.18 -13.13 15.31
CA LYS A 45 -9.76 -14.48 15.78
C LYS A 45 -9.62 -15.47 14.62
N LYS A 46 -10.43 -15.35 13.57
CA LYS A 46 -10.40 -16.16 12.34
C LYS A 46 -9.37 -15.66 11.29
N LYS A 47 -8.44 -14.76 11.67
CA LYS A 47 -7.40 -14.16 10.79
C LYS A 47 -7.95 -13.34 9.62
N SER A 48 -9.22 -12.94 9.60
CA SER A 48 -9.85 -12.15 8.54
C SER A 48 -9.77 -10.65 8.84
N PRO A 49 -9.51 -9.77 7.85
CA PRO A 49 -9.44 -8.32 7.99
C PRO A 49 -10.85 -7.70 8.04
N TYR A 50 -11.55 -7.86 9.14
CA TYR A 50 -12.97 -7.51 9.30
C TYR A 50 -13.29 -6.03 9.05
N LEU A 51 -12.35 -5.12 9.37
CA LEU A 51 -12.55 -3.68 9.16
C LEU A 51 -12.67 -3.31 7.69
N ILE A 52 -11.95 -4.01 6.80
CA ILE A 52 -12.04 -3.83 5.36
C ILE A 52 -13.46 -4.19 4.88
N PHE A 53 -13.99 -5.32 5.36
CA PHE A 53 -15.33 -5.76 4.97
C PHE A 53 -16.43 -4.84 5.49
N ILE A 54 -16.30 -4.31 6.72
CA ILE A 54 -17.24 -3.32 7.26
C ILE A 54 -17.18 -2.04 6.42
N LEU A 55 -15.98 -1.55 6.10
CA LEU A 55 -15.82 -0.35 5.27
C LEU A 55 -16.45 -0.54 3.89
N PHE A 56 -16.19 -1.67 3.25
CA PHE A 56 -16.75 -1.98 1.93
C PHE A 56 -18.28 -2.07 1.98
N PHE A 57 -18.83 -2.77 2.98
CA PHE A 57 -20.26 -2.83 3.20
C PHE A 57 -20.89 -1.44 3.37
N THR A 58 -20.28 -0.59 4.19
CA THR A 58 -20.76 0.78 4.42
C THR A 58 -20.75 1.60 3.13
N LEU A 59 -19.69 1.49 2.32
CA LEU A 59 -19.60 2.16 1.02
C LEU A 59 -20.69 1.66 0.06
N CYS A 60 -20.88 0.35 -0.07
CA CYS A 60 -21.93 -0.21 -0.92
C CYS A 60 -23.32 0.25 -0.49
N THR A 61 -23.59 0.22 0.82
CA THR A 61 -24.88 0.68 1.36
C THR A 61 -25.09 2.17 1.12
N SER A 62 -24.04 3.00 1.28
CA SER A 62 -24.16 4.45 1.02
C SER A 62 -24.46 4.76 -0.44
N ILE A 63 -23.82 4.07 -1.39
CA ILE A 63 -24.11 4.22 -2.83
C ILE A 63 -25.56 3.81 -3.13
N LEU A 64 -26.01 2.69 -2.57
CA LEU A 64 -27.38 2.22 -2.74
C LEU A 64 -28.41 3.22 -2.23
N LEU A 65 -28.14 3.89 -1.11
CA LEU A 65 -29.03 4.92 -0.54
C LEU A 65 -29.02 6.20 -1.40
N VAL A 66 -27.86 6.63 -1.88
CA VAL A 66 -27.75 7.83 -2.74
C VAL A 66 -28.44 7.62 -4.08
N THR A 67 -28.33 6.44 -4.66
CA THR A 67 -28.98 6.10 -5.94
C THR A 67 -30.43 5.61 -5.78
N HIS A 68 -30.97 5.63 -4.56
CA HIS A 68 -32.33 5.11 -4.24
C HIS A 68 -32.56 3.66 -4.69
N GLY A 69 -31.49 2.91 -4.96
CA GLY A 69 -31.56 1.54 -5.46
C GLY A 69 -31.88 1.41 -6.96
N ASP A 70 -31.93 2.52 -7.69
CA ASP A 70 -32.18 2.52 -9.13
C ASP A 70 -31.00 1.91 -9.90
N LEU A 71 -31.31 0.96 -10.80
CA LEU A 71 -30.31 0.25 -11.59
C LEU A 71 -29.54 1.13 -12.58
N PRO A 72 -30.18 2.07 -13.34
CA PRO A 72 -29.45 2.88 -14.32
C PRO A 72 -28.35 3.75 -13.70
N PRO A 73 -28.56 4.51 -12.59
CA PRO A 73 -27.49 5.25 -11.93
C PRO A 73 -26.36 4.34 -11.41
N LEU A 74 -26.71 3.20 -10.80
CA LEU A 74 -25.71 2.24 -10.32
C LEU A 74 -24.83 1.70 -11.45
N ALA A 75 -25.43 1.30 -12.57
CA ALA A 75 -24.73 0.83 -13.74
C ALA A 75 -23.85 1.92 -14.36
N GLY A 76 -24.34 3.17 -14.40
CA GLY A 76 -23.62 4.32 -14.94
C GLY A 76 -22.38 4.67 -14.12
N VAL A 77 -22.51 4.78 -12.80
CA VAL A 77 -21.37 5.03 -11.88
C VAL A 77 -20.35 3.89 -11.97
N TYR A 78 -20.81 2.63 -11.99
CA TYR A 78 -19.93 1.48 -12.17
C TYR A 78 -19.15 1.57 -13.49
N THR A 79 -19.82 1.89 -14.60
CA THR A 79 -19.17 1.97 -15.92
C THR A 79 -18.13 3.07 -15.97
N ILE A 80 -18.41 4.27 -15.44
CA ILE A 80 -17.44 5.37 -15.35
C ILE A 80 -16.24 4.96 -14.49
N ALA A 81 -16.49 4.37 -13.32
CA ALA A 81 -15.42 3.90 -12.43
C ALA A 81 -14.55 2.84 -13.09
N PHE A 82 -15.15 1.83 -13.72
CA PHE A 82 -14.45 0.74 -14.40
C PHE A 82 -13.59 1.25 -15.57
N LEU A 83 -14.15 2.07 -16.45
CA LEU A 83 -13.42 2.64 -17.58
C LEU A 83 -12.27 3.54 -17.10
N SER A 84 -12.46 4.34 -16.04
CA SER A 84 -11.42 5.16 -15.45
C SER A 84 -10.25 4.32 -14.91
N VAL A 85 -10.54 3.22 -14.23
CA VAL A 85 -9.51 2.28 -13.73
C VAL A 85 -8.77 1.63 -14.90
N MET A 86 -9.47 1.27 -15.98
CA MET A 86 -8.85 0.69 -17.19
C MET A 86 -7.91 1.68 -17.88
N VAL A 87 -8.25 2.96 -17.96
CA VAL A 87 -7.35 4.01 -18.46
C VAL A 87 -6.10 4.10 -17.59
N LEU A 88 -6.27 4.19 -16.26
CA LEU A 88 -5.13 4.26 -15.32
C LEU A 88 -4.24 3.02 -15.41
N PHE A 89 -4.82 1.84 -15.55
CA PHE A 89 -4.09 0.59 -15.74
C PHE A 89 -3.28 0.60 -17.04
N GLY A 90 -3.88 1.06 -18.14
CA GLY A 90 -3.19 1.23 -19.42
C GLY A 90 -1.99 2.18 -19.33
N ILE A 91 -2.19 3.35 -18.71
CA ILE A 91 -1.13 4.33 -18.47
C ILE A 91 -0.04 3.74 -17.57
N GLY A 92 -0.42 3.04 -16.49
CA GLY A 92 0.51 2.37 -15.59
C GLY A 92 1.38 1.33 -16.30
N ASN A 93 0.80 0.52 -17.17
CA ASN A 93 1.53 -0.43 -18.01
C ASN A 93 2.50 0.26 -18.97
N LEU A 94 2.10 1.39 -19.55
CA LEU A 94 2.95 2.18 -20.43
C LEU A 94 4.16 2.74 -19.66
N LEU A 95 3.93 3.33 -18.49
CA LEU A 95 4.98 3.84 -17.60
C LEU A 95 5.94 2.72 -17.16
N LEU A 96 5.43 1.53 -16.84
CA LEU A 96 6.26 0.37 -16.49
C LEU A 96 7.15 -0.06 -17.66
N LYS A 97 6.65 0.01 -18.89
CA LYS A 97 7.45 -0.27 -20.09
C LYS A 97 8.61 0.70 -20.29
N PHE A 98 8.41 1.99 -19.98
CA PHE A 98 9.47 2.99 -20.07
C PHE A 98 10.48 2.90 -18.94
N ASN A 99 10.00 2.80 -17.67
CA ASN A 99 10.86 2.91 -16.50
C ASN A 99 11.58 1.60 -16.13
N ARG A 100 11.00 0.44 -16.48
CA ARG A 100 11.54 -0.88 -16.10
C ARG A 100 11.63 -1.81 -17.30
N ARG A 101 12.51 -1.52 -18.24
CA ARG A 101 12.72 -2.31 -19.47
C ARG A 101 13.23 -3.73 -19.21
N ASN A 102 13.98 -3.94 -18.12
CA ASN A 102 14.67 -5.19 -17.81
C ASN A 102 13.85 -6.17 -16.94
N LEU A 103 12.57 -5.86 -16.64
CA LEU A 103 11.73 -6.81 -15.93
C LEU A 103 11.46 -8.03 -16.79
N PRO A 104 11.67 -9.25 -16.27
CA PRO A 104 11.30 -10.48 -16.99
C PRO A 104 9.79 -10.49 -17.24
N ARG A 105 9.39 -10.59 -18.50
CA ARG A 105 7.99 -10.61 -18.93
C ARG A 105 7.81 -11.80 -19.85
N PRO A 106 6.93 -12.75 -19.51
CA PRO A 106 6.66 -13.90 -20.38
C PRO A 106 6.05 -13.45 -21.72
N GLU A 107 5.21 -12.41 -21.68
CA GLU A 107 4.54 -11.85 -22.86
C GLU A 107 4.84 -10.35 -23.02
N ARG A 108 5.09 -9.93 -24.27
CA ARG A 108 5.39 -8.53 -24.59
C ARG A 108 4.34 -7.97 -25.56
N ALA A 109 3.32 -7.27 -25.01
CA ALA A 109 2.39 -6.54 -25.87
C ALA A 109 3.12 -5.42 -26.64
N SER A 110 2.77 -5.14 -27.88
CA SER A 110 3.35 -4.04 -28.66
C SER A 110 2.96 -2.67 -28.08
N TYR A 111 3.76 -1.63 -28.30
CA TYR A 111 3.40 -0.28 -27.87
C TYR A 111 2.14 0.22 -28.57
N LEU A 112 1.98 -0.10 -29.87
CA LEU A 112 0.83 0.28 -30.66
C LEU A 112 -0.46 -0.35 -30.11
N ALA A 113 -0.43 -1.64 -29.76
CA ALA A 113 -1.60 -2.32 -29.19
C ALA A 113 -2.05 -1.68 -27.86
N VAL A 114 -1.09 -1.36 -26.97
CA VAL A 114 -1.41 -0.68 -25.69
C VAL A 114 -1.96 0.72 -25.94
N PHE A 115 -1.40 1.46 -26.90
CA PHE A 115 -1.89 2.80 -27.24
C PHE A 115 -3.31 2.75 -27.81
N ILE A 116 -3.60 1.86 -28.76
CA ILE A 116 -4.94 1.68 -29.31
C ILE A 116 -5.93 1.31 -28.21
N ALA A 117 -5.56 0.39 -27.31
CA ALA A 117 -6.41 -0.01 -26.20
C ALA A 117 -6.76 1.20 -25.29
N ILE A 118 -5.76 2.02 -24.92
CA ILE A 118 -5.99 3.21 -24.09
C ILE A 118 -6.92 4.19 -24.79
N VAL A 119 -6.69 4.49 -26.06
CA VAL A 119 -7.52 5.42 -26.85
C VAL A 119 -8.96 4.90 -26.96
N SER A 120 -9.14 3.60 -27.20
CA SER A 120 -10.49 3.01 -27.27
C SER A 120 -11.23 3.11 -25.95
N VAL A 121 -10.56 2.87 -24.82
CA VAL A 121 -11.18 2.98 -23.49
C VAL A 121 -11.48 4.46 -23.16
N ILE A 122 -10.61 5.40 -23.52
CA ILE A 122 -10.89 6.84 -23.35
C ILE A 122 -12.11 7.26 -24.20
N ALA A 123 -12.20 6.80 -25.43
CA ALA A 123 -13.37 7.09 -26.30
C ALA A 123 -14.67 6.54 -25.69
N ALA A 124 -14.63 5.31 -25.14
CA ALA A 124 -15.77 4.73 -24.45
C ALA A 124 -16.16 5.51 -23.18
N LEU A 125 -15.17 5.96 -22.40
CA LEU A 125 -15.37 6.78 -21.20
C LEU A 125 -16.01 8.12 -21.56
N LEU A 126 -15.49 8.82 -22.55
CA LEU A 126 -16.06 10.09 -23.02
C LEU A 126 -17.47 9.90 -23.55
N GLY A 127 -17.72 8.86 -24.35
CA GLY A 127 -19.06 8.53 -24.84
C GLY A 127 -20.05 8.32 -23.71
N ASN A 128 -19.67 7.61 -22.65
CA ASN A 128 -20.52 7.39 -21.48
C ASN A 128 -20.83 8.69 -20.73
N ILE A 129 -19.82 9.57 -20.55
CA ILE A 129 -19.98 10.87 -19.89
C ILE A 129 -20.91 11.80 -20.70
N PHE A 130 -20.79 11.82 -22.04
CA PHE A 130 -21.63 12.65 -22.89
C PHE A 130 -23.08 12.18 -22.92
N LEU A 131 -23.31 10.88 -22.86
CA LEU A 131 -24.64 10.30 -22.88
C LEU A 131 -25.37 10.47 -21.53
N ASN A 132 -24.64 10.40 -20.41
CA ASN A 132 -25.25 10.40 -19.07
C ASN A 132 -24.40 11.24 -18.08
N PRO A 133 -24.39 12.58 -18.23
CA PRO A 133 -23.54 13.45 -17.41
C PRO A 133 -23.92 13.45 -15.92
N GLU A 134 -25.15 13.11 -15.57
CA GLU A 134 -25.64 13.04 -14.19
C GLU A 134 -24.93 11.99 -13.34
N PHE A 135 -24.50 10.87 -13.94
CA PHE A 135 -23.78 9.83 -13.23
C PHE A 135 -22.35 10.25 -12.84
N LEU A 136 -21.83 11.25 -13.54
CA LEU A 136 -20.50 11.82 -13.26
C LEU A 136 -20.47 12.52 -11.89
N ILE A 137 -21.56 13.17 -11.50
CA ILE A 137 -21.66 13.86 -10.21
C ILE A 137 -21.55 12.84 -9.09
N THR A 138 -22.36 11.79 -9.13
CA THR A 138 -22.31 10.71 -8.12
C THR A 138 -20.95 10.02 -8.10
N PHE A 139 -20.33 9.81 -9.26
CA PHE A 139 -18.98 9.26 -9.32
C PHE A 139 -17.96 10.14 -8.57
N PHE A 140 -17.97 11.46 -8.77
CA PHE A 140 -17.07 12.38 -8.08
C PHE A 140 -17.35 12.51 -6.59
N GLU A 141 -18.61 12.41 -6.15
CA GLU A 141 -18.96 12.39 -4.73
C GLU A 141 -18.25 11.28 -3.95
N TYR A 142 -17.98 10.13 -4.58
CA TYR A 142 -17.23 9.03 -3.97
C TYR A 142 -15.74 9.05 -4.29
N LEU A 143 -15.36 9.48 -5.49
CA LEU A 143 -13.96 9.54 -5.90
C LEU A 143 -13.17 10.56 -5.09
N VAL A 144 -13.69 11.78 -4.92
CA VAL A 144 -12.96 12.87 -4.27
C VAL A 144 -12.63 12.56 -2.80
N PRO A 145 -13.58 12.12 -1.95
CA PRO A 145 -13.25 11.70 -0.58
C PRO A 145 -12.24 10.54 -0.52
N THR A 146 -12.38 9.57 -1.43
CA THR A 146 -11.46 8.42 -1.48
C THR A 146 -10.04 8.87 -1.83
N LEU A 147 -9.89 9.69 -2.87
CA LEU A 147 -8.60 10.28 -3.25
C LEU A 147 -8.02 11.13 -2.13
N PHE A 148 -8.85 11.91 -1.44
CA PHE A 148 -8.40 12.72 -0.31
C PHE A 148 -7.81 11.84 0.81
N VAL A 149 -8.46 10.74 1.17
CA VAL A 149 -7.94 9.78 2.17
C VAL A 149 -6.62 9.19 1.72
N VAL A 150 -6.52 8.74 0.48
CA VAL A 150 -5.28 8.16 -0.08
C VAL A 150 -4.17 9.22 -0.10
N PHE A 151 -4.46 10.41 -0.60
CA PHE A 151 -3.49 11.51 -0.67
C PHE A 151 -3.01 11.93 0.72
N PHE A 152 -3.94 12.07 1.67
CA PHE A 152 -3.61 12.37 3.06
C PHE A 152 -2.71 11.30 3.67
N MET A 153 -2.97 10.02 3.40
CA MET A 153 -2.13 8.92 3.90
C MET A 153 -0.73 8.90 3.28
N LEU A 154 -0.62 9.16 1.98
CA LEU A 154 0.67 9.22 1.31
C LEU A 154 1.52 10.41 1.80
N TYR A 155 0.89 11.56 1.98
CA TYR A 155 1.59 12.81 2.31
C TYR A 155 1.52 13.19 3.80
N HIS A 156 0.92 12.35 4.67
CA HIS A 156 0.74 12.70 6.09
C HIS A 156 2.04 13.10 6.80
N HIS A 157 3.18 12.53 6.40
CA HIS A 157 4.48 12.90 6.97
C HIS A 157 4.90 14.32 6.59
N TYR A 158 4.70 14.70 5.33
CA TYR A 158 4.98 16.07 4.86
C TYR A 158 3.99 17.06 5.44
N ILE A 159 2.73 16.68 5.55
CA ILE A 159 1.67 17.49 6.17
C ILE A 159 1.99 17.76 7.64
N LEU A 160 2.39 16.72 8.40
CA LEU A 160 2.81 16.93 9.79
C LEU A 160 4.02 17.87 9.93
N LYS A 161 5.00 17.76 9.04
CA LYS A 161 6.14 18.70 9.02
C LYS A 161 5.71 20.12 8.69
N ALA A 162 4.81 20.30 7.71
CA ALA A 162 4.27 21.61 7.36
C ALA A 162 3.49 22.22 8.51
N VAL A 163 2.63 21.45 9.16
CA VAL A 163 1.88 21.88 10.36
C VAL A 163 2.83 22.29 11.49
N LEU A 164 3.90 21.54 11.74
CA LEU A 164 4.90 21.92 12.74
C LEU A 164 5.57 23.25 12.42
N ARG A 165 6.00 23.46 11.18
CA ARG A 165 6.60 24.74 10.74
C ARG A 165 5.61 25.89 10.88
N PHE A 166 4.35 25.67 10.52
CA PHE A 166 3.29 26.67 10.66
C PHE A 166 3.06 27.03 12.14
N ILE A 167 3.00 26.03 13.03
CA ILE A 167 2.88 26.25 14.48
C ILE A 167 4.09 27.02 15.02
N GLU A 168 5.30 26.70 14.56
CA GLU A 168 6.53 27.41 14.96
C GLU A 168 6.56 28.85 14.48
N TYR A 169 6.03 29.13 13.29
CA TYR A 169 5.95 30.47 12.72
C TYR A 169 4.82 31.32 13.32
N ALA A 170 3.64 30.72 13.53
CA ALA A 170 2.43 31.43 13.93
C ALA A 170 2.24 31.58 15.45
N ALA A 171 2.98 30.82 16.27
CA ALA A 171 2.75 30.75 17.69
C ALA A 171 3.81 31.51 18.50
N PRO A 172 3.46 32.61 19.17
CA PRO A 172 4.27 33.12 20.26
C PRO A 172 4.34 32.05 21.36
N ASP A 173 5.54 31.88 21.93
CA ASP A 173 5.92 30.83 22.90
C ASP A 173 5.04 30.72 24.17
N ASN A 174 4.11 31.63 24.35
CA ASN A 174 3.33 31.86 25.59
C ASN A 174 1.91 31.23 25.56
N ASN A 175 1.47 30.61 24.47
CA ASN A 175 0.11 30.09 24.40
C ASN A 175 0.06 28.58 24.68
N LYS A 176 -0.56 28.19 25.82
CA LYS A 176 -0.70 26.77 26.25
C LYS A 176 -1.33 25.86 25.19
N PHE A 177 -2.25 26.38 24.37
CA PHE A 177 -2.92 25.66 23.33
C PHE A 177 -1.93 25.20 22.22
N PHE A 178 -1.13 26.11 21.70
CA PHE A 178 -0.12 25.81 20.66
C PHE A 178 0.99 24.90 21.20
N LYS A 179 1.40 25.08 22.46
CA LYS A 179 2.40 24.19 23.09
C LYS A 179 1.91 22.76 23.20
N ASN A 180 0.62 22.54 23.48
CA ASN A 180 0.03 21.21 23.51
C ASN A 180 -0.05 20.58 22.11
N TRP A 181 -0.46 21.36 21.11
CA TRP A 181 -0.50 20.92 19.71
C TRP A 181 0.90 20.59 19.17
N LYS A 182 1.91 21.42 19.47
CA LYS A 182 3.32 21.16 19.14
C LYS A 182 3.77 19.84 19.75
N LYS A 183 3.48 19.58 21.02
CA LYS A 183 3.82 18.32 21.71
C LYS A 183 3.16 17.11 21.07
N ILE A 184 1.87 17.19 20.73
CA ILE A 184 1.12 16.09 20.08
C ILE A 184 1.69 15.82 18.68
N THR A 185 1.91 16.87 17.89
CA THR A 185 2.40 16.74 16.51
C THR A 185 3.84 16.22 16.49
N THR A 186 4.72 16.72 17.37
CA THR A 186 6.09 16.23 17.52
C THR A 186 6.10 14.75 17.96
N LYS A 187 5.24 14.38 18.92
CA LYS A 187 5.13 12.99 19.36
C LYS A 187 4.66 12.07 18.22
N LYS A 188 3.67 12.48 17.42
CA LYS A 188 3.24 11.73 16.23
C LYS A 188 4.34 11.64 15.18
N LEU A 189 5.06 12.72 14.92
CA LEU A 189 6.17 12.74 13.99
C LEU A 189 7.30 11.79 14.45
N GLN A 190 7.65 11.83 15.75
CA GLN A 190 8.63 10.93 16.35
C GLN A 190 8.18 9.45 16.27
N GLN A 191 6.89 9.17 16.44
CA GLN A 191 6.36 7.82 16.26
C GLN A 191 6.47 7.32 14.81
N LEU A 192 6.34 8.21 13.83
CA LEU A 192 6.47 7.87 12.40
C LEU A 192 7.94 7.72 11.99
N THR A 193 8.80 8.65 12.39
CA THR A 193 10.25 8.62 12.10
C THR A 193 11.02 7.67 13.01
N GLY A 194 10.48 7.34 14.17
CA GLY A 194 11.09 6.40 15.12
C GLY A 194 10.86 4.93 14.80
N LYS A 195 9.97 4.61 13.86
CA LYS A 195 9.76 3.24 13.41
C LYS A 195 11.01 2.75 12.68
N GLN A 196 11.44 1.56 13.04
CA GLN A 196 12.61 0.91 12.46
C GLN A 196 12.14 -0.02 11.33
N PHE A 197 12.79 0.03 10.18
CA PHE A 197 12.64 -0.99 9.16
C PHE A 197 13.40 -2.25 9.54
N VAL A 198 12.86 -3.39 9.16
CA VAL A 198 13.50 -4.69 9.34
C VAL A 198 13.73 -5.29 7.97
N LEU A 199 14.96 -5.67 7.68
CA LEU A 199 15.34 -6.44 6.51
C LEU A 199 15.74 -7.83 6.95
N PHE A 200 15.04 -8.84 6.49
CA PHE A 200 15.47 -10.22 6.65
C PHE A 200 16.37 -10.61 5.49
N THR A 201 17.57 -11.09 5.81
CA THR A 201 18.50 -11.58 4.82
C THR A 201 19.29 -12.75 5.38
N ASN A 202 19.50 -13.76 4.57
CA ASN A 202 20.46 -14.84 4.82
C ASN A 202 21.65 -14.78 3.85
N ASN A 203 21.64 -13.80 2.96
CA ASN A 203 22.60 -13.70 1.87
C ASN A 203 23.55 -12.52 2.13
N ASP A 204 24.82 -12.71 1.84
CA ASP A 204 25.91 -11.72 1.94
C ASP A 204 26.05 -10.85 0.67
N ASN A 205 24.99 -10.72 -0.12
CA ASN A 205 25.02 -9.93 -1.34
C ASN A 205 24.95 -8.41 -1.02
N VAL A 206 26.11 -7.77 -1.06
CA VAL A 206 26.30 -6.31 -0.83
C VAL A 206 25.43 -5.49 -1.78
N GLU A 207 25.22 -5.92 -3.03
CA GLU A 207 24.41 -5.21 -4.00
C GLU A 207 22.94 -5.10 -3.55
N THR A 208 22.38 -6.20 -3.04
CA THR A 208 21.03 -6.21 -2.50
C THR A 208 20.90 -5.31 -1.27
N LEU A 209 21.86 -5.38 -0.36
CA LEU A 209 21.89 -4.51 0.81
C LEU A 209 22.00 -3.03 0.41
N ASN A 210 22.87 -2.71 -0.55
CA ASN A 210 23.01 -1.34 -1.06
C ASN A 210 21.72 -0.82 -1.72
N LYS A 211 21.03 -1.64 -2.51
CA LYS A 211 19.72 -1.28 -3.09
C LYS A 211 18.69 -0.94 -2.01
N VAL A 212 18.68 -1.70 -0.91
CA VAL A 212 17.79 -1.42 0.24
C VAL A 212 18.18 -0.11 0.93
N MET A 213 19.48 0.16 1.11
CA MET A 213 19.97 1.41 1.68
C MET A 213 19.55 2.62 0.84
N GLN A 214 19.72 2.55 -0.48
CA GLN A 214 19.27 3.58 -1.42
C GLN A 214 17.75 3.77 -1.37
N TYR A 215 16.98 2.69 -1.30
CA TYR A 215 15.53 2.77 -1.16
C TYR A 215 15.13 3.52 0.11
N ILE A 216 15.71 3.15 1.26
CA ILE A 216 15.43 3.81 2.54
C ILE A 216 15.85 5.29 2.50
N LYS A 217 17.00 5.59 1.90
CA LYS A 217 17.50 6.96 1.78
C LYS A 217 16.55 7.87 1.03
N HIS A 218 15.99 7.42 -0.08
CA HIS A 218 15.19 8.25 -0.98
C HIS A 218 13.70 8.21 -0.70
N ASN A 219 13.18 7.05 -0.27
CA ASN A 219 11.73 6.83 -0.22
C ASN A 219 11.15 6.81 1.19
N GLU A 220 12.01 6.68 2.23
CA GLU A 220 11.48 6.47 3.57
C GLU A 220 11.79 7.63 4.53
N PRO A 221 10.81 8.01 5.37
CA PRO A 221 11.00 9.10 6.32
C PRO A 221 11.89 8.71 7.51
N THR A 222 11.95 7.43 7.84
CA THR A 222 12.81 6.93 8.92
C THR A 222 14.16 6.48 8.40
N LYS A 223 15.20 6.78 9.16
CA LYS A 223 16.59 6.45 8.86
C LYS A 223 17.13 5.37 9.83
N ARG A 224 16.28 4.41 10.20
CA ARG A 224 16.66 3.29 11.08
C ARG A 224 16.37 1.96 10.41
N LEU A 225 17.39 1.16 10.21
CA LEU A 225 17.32 -0.17 9.60
C LEU A 225 17.82 -1.21 10.59
N LYS A 226 17.06 -2.28 10.77
CA LYS A 226 17.49 -3.50 11.46
C LYS A 226 17.64 -4.60 10.42
N ILE A 227 18.87 -5.08 10.25
CA ILE A 227 19.18 -6.24 9.39
C ILE A 227 19.15 -7.47 10.28
N VAL A 228 18.33 -8.45 9.90
CA VAL A 228 18.12 -9.66 10.69
C VAL A 228 18.48 -10.87 9.86
N ALA A 229 19.42 -11.66 10.38
CA ALA A 229 19.71 -13.00 9.89
C ALA A 229 18.99 -14.02 10.80
N VAL A 230 18.06 -14.79 10.22
CA VAL A 230 17.44 -15.90 10.93
C VAL A 230 18.22 -17.16 10.57
N LEU A 231 18.80 -17.81 11.56
CA LEU A 231 19.72 -18.93 11.38
C LEU A 231 19.19 -20.17 12.08
N ASP A 232 19.27 -21.30 11.39
CA ASP A 232 19.04 -22.61 12.00
C ASP A 232 20.11 -22.94 13.05
N GLU A 233 19.77 -23.82 14.00
CA GLU A 233 20.69 -24.23 15.05
C GLU A 233 22.01 -24.75 14.48
N GLY A 234 23.12 -24.10 14.85
CA GLY A 234 24.47 -24.47 14.40
C GLY A 234 25.01 -23.75 13.16
N VAL A 235 24.20 -22.98 12.46
CA VAL A 235 24.64 -22.16 11.32
C VAL A 235 25.15 -20.81 11.80
N LYS A 236 26.38 -20.45 11.42
CA LYS A 236 26.97 -19.13 11.72
C LYS A 236 26.76 -18.18 10.53
N VAL A 237 26.54 -16.93 10.83
CA VAL A 237 26.52 -15.86 9.81
C VAL A 237 27.87 -15.83 9.08
N ALA A 238 27.84 -15.69 7.78
CA ALA A 238 29.05 -15.47 6.98
C ALA A 238 29.78 -14.22 7.49
N ASN A 239 31.09 -14.33 7.75
CA ASN A 239 31.90 -13.21 8.21
C ASN A 239 31.85 -12.02 7.26
N ASN A 240 31.65 -12.28 5.98
CA ASN A 240 31.51 -11.25 4.94
C ASN A 240 30.31 -10.34 5.19
N LEU A 241 29.15 -10.88 5.59
CA LEU A 241 27.93 -10.08 5.84
C LEU A 241 28.17 -9.01 6.92
N LYS A 242 28.89 -9.34 7.99
CA LYS A 242 29.22 -8.35 9.04
C LYS A 242 30.14 -7.25 8.53
N ASN A 243 31.13 -7.62 7.71
CA ASN A 243 32.03 -6.65 7.10
C ASN A 243 31.31 -5.73 6.13
N ASP A 244 30.41 -6.28 5.32
CA ASP A 244 29.62 -5.55 4.35
C ASP A 244 28.66 -4.56 5.02
N ILE A 245 28.03 -4.97 6.13
CA ILE A 245 27.19 -4.07 6.95
C ILE A 245 28.03 -2.93 7.52
N ASN A 246 29.24 -3.19 8.00
CA ASN A 246 30.14 -2.14 8.50
C ASN A 246 30.58 -1.15 7.40
N VAL A 247 30.78 -1.63 6.17
CA VAL A 247 31.07 -0.77 5.02
C VAL A 247 29.87 0.10 4.68
N LEU A 248 28.67 -0.49 4.65
CA LEU A 248 27.43 0.25 4.36
C LEU A 248 27.12 1.28 5.45
N ASP A 249 27.36 0.98 6.72
CA ASP A 249 27.15 1.94 7.82
C ASP A 249 28.05 3.18 7.67
N ARG A 250 29.29 3.00 7.17
CA ARG A 250 30.19 4.11 6.82
C ARG A 250 29.76 4.88 5.57
N MET A 251 29.20 4.19 4.56
CA MET A 251 28.75 4.81 3.31
C MET A 251 27.45 5.61 3.49
N TYR A 252 26.62 5.25 4.46
CA TYR A 252 25.31 5.85 4.74
C TYR A 252 25.21 6.35 6.19
N PRO A 253 25.99 7.35 6.60
CA PRO A 253 26.05 7.81 8.00
C PRO A 253 24.71 8.38 8.50
N GLU A 254 23.81 8.75 7.61
CA GLU A 254 22.45 9.19 7.94
C GLU A 254 21.51 8.03 8.34
N ILE A 255 21.85 6.77 8.02
CA ILE A 255 21.02 5.59 8.30
C ILE A 255 21.66 4.80 9.43
N LYS A 256 20.97 4.69 10.57
CA LYS A 256 21.42 3.86 11.68
C LYS A 256 21.12 2.40 11.42
N ILE A 257 22.15 1.59 11.20
CA ILE A 257 22.03 0.16 10.97
C ILE A 257 22.21 -0.58 12.30
N GLN A 258 21.33 -1.55 12.55
CA GLN A 258 21.46 -2.50 13.64
C GLN A 258 21.42 -3.90 13.07
N PHE A 259 22.46 -4.69 13.31
CA PHE A 259 22.47 -6.10 12.92
C PHE A 259 22.05 -6.99 14.09
N VAL A 260 21.20 -7.98 13.84
CA VAL A 260 20.67 -8.92 14.82
C VAL A 260 20.65 -10.32 14.23
N GLU A 261 21.16 -11.28 14.97
CA GLU A 261 21.06 -12.71 14.68
C GLU A 261 19.92 -13.29 15.50
N GLU A 262 19.00 -13.99 14.88
CA GLU A 262 17.86 -14.63 15.53
C GLU A 262 17.88 -16.13 15.25
N PRO A 263 17.81 -16.99 16.28
CA PRO A 263 17.74 -18.42 16.09
C PRO A 263 16.34 -18.85 15.63
N GLY A 264 16.30 -19.86 14.77
CA GLY A 264 15.07 -20.52 14.33
C GLY A 264 14.94 -20.59 12.81
N ILE A 265 13.86 -21.21 12.36
CA ILE A 265 13.55 -21.37 10.93
C ILE A 265 12.86 -20.12 10.42
N PHE A 266 13.34 -19.57 9.30
CA PHE A 266 12.72 -18.42 8.65
C PHE A 266 11.37 -18.81 8.06
N GLY A 267 10.31 -18.07 8.44
CA GLY A 267 8.96 -18.31 7.94
C GLY A 267 7.95 -17.28 8.46
N PRO A 268 6.70 -17.36 7.99
CA PRO A 268 5.65 -16.42 8.39
C PRO A 268 5.39 -16.37 9.90
N GLU A 269 5.55 -17.51 10.58
CA GLU A 269 5.38 -17.59 12.04
C GLU A 269 6.46 -16.83 12.79
N LYS A 270 7.73 -16.98 12.36
CA LYS A 270 8.88 -16.26 12.93
C LYS A 270 8.75 -14.76 12.70
N ILE A 271 8.34 -14.33 11.51
CA ILE A 271 8.08 -12.92 11.21
C ILE A 271 6.99 -12.35 12.13
N ASN A 272 5.89 -13.09 12.34
CA ASN A 272 4.82 -12.68 13.24
C ASN A 272 5.27 -12.60 14.71
N GLU A 273 6.08 -13.55 15.16
CA GLU A 273 6.70 -13.54 16.50
C GLU A 273 7.56 -12.29 16.70
N LEU A 274 8.50 -12.04 15.76
CA LEU A 274 9.41 -10.90 15.82
C LEU A 274 8.67 -9.56 15.70
N SER A 275 7.62 -9.50 14.88
CA SER A 275 6.75 -8.32 14.78
C SER A 275 6.10 -7.96 16.13
N LYS A 276 5.59 -8.97 16.85
CA LYS A 276 5.01 -8.77 18.19
C LYS A 276 6.08 -8.41 19.22
N ARG A 277 7.21 -9.11 19.23
CA ARG A 277 8.31 -8.91 20.19
C ARG A 277 8.93 -7.52 20.08
N TRP A 278 9.17 -7.04 18.85
CA TRP A 278 9.78 -5.73 18.62
C TRP A 278 8.76 -4.60 18.49
N LYS A 279 7.45 -4.92 18.49
CA LYS A 279 6.36 -3.97 18.25
C LYS A 279 6.52 -3.20 16.93
N ILE A 280 7.09 -3.86 15.91
CA ILE A 280 7.26 -3.34 14.57
C ILE A 280 6.19 -3.98 13.68
N PRO A 281 5.31 -3.21 13.02
CA PRO A 281 4.30 -3.76 12.12
C PRO A 281 4.93 -4.50 10.94
N ILE A 282 4.29 -5.56 10.46
CA ILE A 282 4.79 -6.41 9.36
C ILE A 282 5.06 -5.61 8.08
N ASN A 283 4.29 -4.55 7.82
CA ASN A 283 4.49 -3.67 6.66
C ASN A 283 5.77 -2.78 6.73
N PHE A 284 6.56 -2.90 7.80
CA PHE A 284 7.90 -2.34 7.93
C PHE A 284 8.99 -3.42 7.85
N MET A 285 8.61 -4.65 7.49
CA MET A 285 9.50 -5.78 7.38
C MET A 285 9.67 -6.17 5.91
N PHE A 286 10.90 -6.16 5.43
CA PHE A 286 11.25 -6.52 4.07
C PHE A 286 11.95 -7.88 4.07
N ILE A 287 11.62 -8.67 3.07
CA ILE A 287 12.36 -9.89 2.74
C ILE A 287 13.22 -9.52 1.54
N GLY A 288 14.52 -9.86 1.58
CA GLY A 288 15.38 -9.70 0.43
C GLY A 288 14.75 -10.37 -0.80
N ALA A 289 14.71 -9.66 -1.94
CA ALA A 289 14.26 -10.28 -3.17
C ALA A 289 15.15 -11.51 -3.46
N PRO A 290 14.59 -12.67 -3.82
CA PRO A 290 15.38 -13.74 -4.37
C PRO A 290 16.14 -13.15 -5.57
N GLY A 291 17.43 -13.51 -5.71
CA GLY A 291 18.26 -13.01 -6.79
C GLY A 291 17.65 -13.30 -8.17
N GLU A 292 18.24 -12.78 -9.23
CA GLU A 292 17.73 -12.78 -10.62
C GLU A 292 17.35 -14.15 -11.21
N GLN A 293 17.46 -15.21 -10.45
CA GLN A 293 17.02 -16.56 -10.80
C GLN A 293 15.64 -16.85 -10.20
N PHE A 294 14.61 -16.29 -10.84
CA PHE A 294 13.28 -16.90 -10.78
C PHE A 294 13.22 -17.99 -11.84
N PRO A 295 12.76 -19.21 -11.47
CA PRO A 295 12.48 -20.23 -12.45
C PRO A 295 11.34 -19.79 -13.40
#